data_99b336c69e3d23fa06af08b47df575b4
#
_entry.id   99b336c69e3d23fa06af08b47df575b4
#
_cell.length_a   1.000
_cell.length_b   1.000
_cell.length_c   1.000
_cell.angle_alpha   90.00
_cell.angle_beta   90.00
_cell.angle_gamma   90.00
#
_symmetry.space_group_name_H-M   'P 1'
#
loop_
_entity.id
_entity.type
_entity.pdbx_description
1 polymer ?
#
loop_
_entity_poly.entity_id
_entity_poly.type
_entity_poly.pdbx_seq_one_letter_code
_entity_poly.pdbx_strand_id
1 'polypeptide(L)'
;NSDWLAVYSNTTVAQIKKYLKRADVKYKKILTTPEGFKKVRKAADKSYSLIQETYFCLFDECEKLTQDCDYRASILQPVYDFFDFKEKAFVSATPLEMSRPAFEEQGFRKLKIVPQYDYRKDLHLIVTSSYERTVREEFQRLKDSPCVCIFLNSVTGINELVNSLHLEGESRIFCSEEGVGKLK
;
A
#
# COMPACT_ATOMS: atom_id res chain seq x y z
N ASN A 1 -13.13 -10.54 -17.85
CA ASN A 1 -12.83 -9.23 -18.47
C ASN A 1 -12.88 -8.18 -17.38
N SER A 2 -11.73 -7.84 -16.80
CA SER A 2 -11.67 -6.77 -15.80
C SER A 2 -11.46 -5.41 -16.49
N ASP A 3 -12.14 -4.38 -15.99
CA ASP A 3 -11.98 -2.99 -16.44
C ASP A 3 -10.70 -2.34 -15.92
N TRP A 4 -9.88 -3.10 -15.23
CA TRP A 4 -8.63 -2.65 -14.63
C TRP A 4 -7.49 -3.63 -14.88
N LEU A 5 -6.27 -3.12 -14.86
CA LEU A 5 -5.03 -3.87 -14.98
C LEU A 5 -4.17 -3.65 -13.75
N ALA A 6 -3.82 -4.71 -13.04
CA ALA A 6 -2.77 -4.65 -12.02
C ALA A 6 -1.41 -4.99 -12.65
N VAL A 7 -0.42 -4.13 -12.37
CA VAL A 7 0.95 -4.27 -12.89
C VAL A 7 1.86 -4.75 -11.78
N TYR A 8 2.20 -6.02 -11.82
CA TYR A 8 3.11 -6.70 -10.89
C TYR A 8 4.49 -6.93 -11.49
N SER A 9 5.37 -7.57 -10.73
CA SER A 9 6.73 -7.93 -11.17
C SER A 9 6.71 -8.78 -12.46
N ASN A 10 5.78 -9.72 -12.57
CA ASN A 10 5.60 -10.62 -13.73
C ASN A 10 4.77 -10.01 -14.88
N THR A 11 4.15 -8.84 -14.71
CA THR A 11 3.39 -8.20 -15.79
C THR A 11 4.36 -7.64 -16.85
N THR A 12 4.15 -8.05 -18.10
CA THR A 12 5.01 -7.62 -19.22
C THR A 12 4.54 -6.32 -19.85
N VAL A 13 5.46 -5.59 -20.47
CA VAL A 13 5.15 -4.38 -21.24
C VAL A 13 4.16 -4.67 -22.37
N ALA A 14 4.25 -5.85 -23.00
CA ALA A 14 3.33 -6.25 -24.07
C ALA A 14 1.88 -6.41 -23.57
N GLN A 15 1.68 -6.96 -22.36
CA GLN A 15 0.36 -7.08 -21.75
C GLN A 15 -0.24 -5.71 -21.44
N ILE A 16 0.57 -4.78 -20.92
CA ILE A 16 0.13 -3.40 -20.65
C ILE A 16 -0.24 -2.71 -21.97
N LYS A 17 0.60 -2.84 -23.00
CA LYS A 17 0.33 -2.27 -24.32
C LYS A 17 -0.95 -2.81 -24.95
N LYS A 18 -1.21 -4.12 -24.79
CA LYS A 18 -2.47 -4.75 -25.24
C LYS A 18 -3.67 -4.17 -24.48
N TYR A 19 -3.57 -4.00 -23.17
CA TYR A 19 -4.63 -3.40 -22.36
C TYR A 19 -4.92 -1.95 -22.73
N LEU A 20 -3.89 -1.13 -22.93
CA LEU A 20 -4.05 0.29 -23.32
C LEU A 20 -4.79 0.44 -24.66
N LYS A 21 -4.63 -0.53 -25.59
CA LYS A 21 -5.28 -0.54 -26.92
C LYS A 21 -6.71 -1.08 -26.90
N ARG A 22 -7.22 -1.59 -25.77
CA ARG A 22 -8.60 -2.13 -25.71
C ARG A 22 -9.61 -1.02 -25.98
N ALA A 23 -10.49 -1.24 -26.95
CA ALA A 23 -11.58 -0.34 -27.30
C ALA A 23 -12.87 -0.66 -26.51
N ASP A 24 -12.98 -1.90 -26.00
CA ASP A 24 -14.11 -2.40 -25.23
C ASP A 24 -14.15 -1.90 -23.77
N VAL A 25 -13.11 -1.22 -23.30
CA VAL A 25 -13.01 -0.62 -21.97
C VAL A 25 -13.09 0.89 -22.07
N LYS A 26 -14.20 1.46 -21.66
CA LYS A 26 -14.45 2.91 -21.71
C LYS A 26 -13.54 3.68 -20.73
N TYR A 27 -13.41 3.18 -19.50
CA TYR A 27 -12.58 3.79 -18.46
C TYR A 27 -11.49 2.82 -18.03
N LYS A 28 -10.30 2.97 -18.58
CA LYS A 28 -9.17 2.11 -18.27
C LYS A 28 -8.57 2.50 -16.92
N LYS A 29 -8.36 1.53 -16.04
CA LYS A 29 -7.77 1.69 -14.71
C LYS A 29 -6.50 0.86 -14.62
N ILE A 30 -5.40 1.47 -14.22
CA ILE A 30 -4.13 0.79 -14.01
C ILE A 30 -3.73 0.97 -12.55
N LEU A 31 -3.55 -0.15 -11.85
CA LEU A 31 -3.00 -0.20 -10.51
C LEU A 31 -1.56 -0.68 -10.60
N THR A 32 -0.63 0.07 -10.03
CA THR A 32 0.79 -0.25 -10.12
C THR A 32 1.54 0.23 -8.88
N THR A 33 2.64 -0.44 -8.54
CA THR A 33 3.63 0.11 -7.61
C THR A 33 4.46 1.19 -8.30
N PRO A 34 5.17 2.05 -7.55
CA PRO A 34 6.09 3.03 -8.13
C PRO A 34 7.10 2.40 -9.10
N GLU A 35 7.65 1.24 -8.77
CA GLU A 35 8.59 0.51 -9.63
C GLU A 35 7.92 -0.02 -10.90
N GLY A 36 6.68 -0.51 -10.78
CA GLY A 36 5.88 -1.01 -11.90
C GLY A 36 5.50 0.09 -12.89
N PHE A 37 5.41 1.34 -12.43
CA PHE A 37 5.05 2.49 -13.26
C PHE A 37 5.97 2.69 -14.46
N LYS A 38 7.26 2.36 -14.34
CA LYS A 38 8.21 2.37 -15.46
C LYS A 38 7.77 1.49 -16.63
N LYS A 39 7.11 0.36 -16.34
CA LYS A 39 6.56 -0.53 -17.38
C LYS A 39 5.37 0.10 -18.07
N VAL A 40 4.53 0.83 -17.34
CA VAL A 40 3.37 1.56 -17.90
C VAL A 40 3.87 2.64 -18.85
N ARG A 41 4.84 3.45 -18.41
CA ARG A 41 5.47 4.48 -19.26
C ARG A 41 6.08 3.89 -20.54
N LYS A 42 6.83 2.79 -20.41
CA LYS A 42 7.41 2.08 -21.56
C LYS A 42 6.36 1.51 -22.50
N ALA A 43 5.23 1.02 -21.96
CA ALA A 43 4.14 0.49 -22.77
C ALA A 43 3.37 1.57 -23.51
N ALA A 44 3.20 2.74 -22.88
CA ALA A 44 2.54 3.90 -23.47
C ALA A 44 3.39 4.53 -24.61
N ASP A 45 4.72 4.51 -24.49
CA ASP A 45 5.66 5.00 -25.49
C ASP A 45 5.26 6.41 -25.99
N LYS A 46 5.06 6.60 -27.29
CA LYS A 46 4.64 7.88 -27.90
C LYS A 46 3.28 8.40 -27.43
N SER A 47 2.43 7.55 -26.87
CA SER A 47 1.13 7.92 -26.31
C SER A 47 1.18 8.32 -24.85
N TYR A 48 2.35 8.43 -24.24
CA TYR A 48 2.47 8.72 -22.81
C TYR A 48 1.94 10.11 -22.45
N SER A 49 2.20 11.12 -23.27
CA SER A 49 1.65 12.47 -23.10
C SER A 49 0.10 12.47 -23.11
N LEU A 50 -0.51 11.66 -23.97
CA LEU A 50 -1.97 11.49 -23.98
C LEU A 50 -2.50 10.86 -22.70
N ILE A 51 -1.75 9.93 -22.09
CA ILE A 51 -2.10 9.36 -20.78
C ILE A 51 -2.04 10.44 -19.71
N GLN A 52 -1.00 11.27 -19.68
CA GLN A 52 -0.87 12.38 -18.73
C GLN A 52 -2.02 13.39 -18.86
N GLU A 53 -2.51 13.62 -20.07
CA GLU A 53 -3.63 14.52 -20.36
C GLU A 53 -5.01 13.93 -19.99
N THR A 54 -5.19 12.61 -20.14
CA THR A 54 -6.52 12.00 -20.12
C THR A 54 -6.80 11.12 -18.90
N TYR A 55 -5.76 10.67 -18.17
CA TYR A 55 -5.91 9.85 -16.99
C TYR A 55 -5.80 10.67 -15.72
N PHE A 56 -6.60 10.30 -14.73
CA PHE A 56 -6.41 10.76 -13.37
C PHE A 56 -5.29 9.95 -12.69
N CYS A 57 -4.28 10.62 -12.16
CA CYS A 57 -3.19 9.99 -11.43
C CYS A 57 -3.43 10.09 -9.91
N LEU A 58 -3.69 8.97 -9.27
CA LEU A 58 -3.79 8.87 -7.82
C LEU A 58 -2.51 8.26 -7.25
N PHE A 59 -1.88 8.99 -6.33
CA PHE A 59 -0.72 8.49 -5.59
C PHE A 59 -1.12 8.26 -4.13
N ASP A 60 -1.23 7.00 -3.76
CA ASP A 60 -1.63 6.59 -2.41
C ASP A 60 -0.39 6.38 -1.52
N GLU A 61 -0.55 6.57 -0.21
CA GLU A 61 0.50 6.47 0.80
C GLU A 61 1.75 7.31 0.44
N CYS A 62 1.51 8.56 0.05
CA CYS A 62 2.59 9.44 -0.45
C CYS A 62 3.69 9.73 0.58
N GLU A 63 3.45 9.54 1.87
CA GLU A 63 4.45 9.62 2.93
C GLU A 63 5.59 8.59 2.79
N LYS A 64 5.30 7.43 2.19
CA LYS A 64 6.33 6.42 1.91
C LYS A 64 7.39 6.88 0.92
N LEU A 65 7.06 7.87 0.09
CA LEU A 65 8.02 8.45 -0.85
C LEU A 65 9.23 9.08 -0.14
N THR A 66 9.01 9.65 1.06
CA THR A 66 10.07 10.25 1.85
C THR A 66 10.76 9.24 2.76
N GLN A 67 10.03 8.24 3.25
CA GLN A 67 10.58 7.20 4.12
C GLN A 67 11.50 6.23 3.35
N ASP A 68 11.17 5.93 2.09
CA ASP A 68 11.86 4.93 1.28
C ASP A 68 12.85 5.55 0.26
N CYS A 69 12.95 6.87 0.15
CA CYS A 69 13.77 7.53 -0.88
C CYS A 69 15.26 7.22 -0.76
N ASP A 70 15.77 7.00 0.44
CA ASP A 70 17.18 6.68 0.69
C ASP A 70 17.54 5.26 0.24
N TYR A 71 16.57 4.35 0.22
CA TYR A 71 16.77 2.94 -0.14
C TYR A 71 16.34 2.60 -1.57
N ARG A 72 15.47 3.44 -2.18
CA ARG A 72 14.83 3.14 -3.47
C ARG A 72 14.74 4.36 -4.38
N ALA A 73 15.87 4.79 -4.93
CA ALA A 73 15.89 5.89 -5.92
C ALA A 73 14.89 5.72 -7.09
N SER A 74 14.47 4.48 -7.36
CA SER A 74 13.47 4.17 -8.39
C SER A 74 12.06 4.69 -8.08
N ILE A 75 11.76 5.00 -6.81
CA ILE A 75 10.47 5.54 -6.37
C ILE A 75 10.33 7.02 -6.74
N LEU A 76 11.42 7.74 -6.88
CA LEU A 76 11.40 9.18 -7.15
C LEU A 76 10.91 9.50 -8.57
N GLN A 77 11.20 8.68 -9.56
CA GLN A 77 10.80 8.94 -10.94
C GLN A 77 9.27 9.08 -11.11
N PRO A 78 8.42 8.19 -10.55
CA PRO A 78 6.97 8.37 -10.60
C PRO A 78 6.46 9.66 -9.96
N VAL A 79 7.19 10.21 -8.98
CA VAL A 79 6.85 11.49 -8.35
C VAL A 79 7.05 12.65 -9.33
N TYR A 80 8.14 12.63 -10.10
CA TYR A 80 8.35 13.64 -11.14
C TYR A 80 7.27 13.52 -12.21
N ASP A 81 7.03 12.32 -12.71
CA ASP A 81 6.01 12.06 -13.72
C ASP A 81 4.60 12.44 -13.23
N PHE A 82 4.32 12.35 -11.92
CA PHE A 82 3.03 12.73 -11.32
C PHE A 82 2.68 14.20 -11.57
N PHE A 83 3.65 15.10 -11.45
CA PHE A 83 3.41 16.52 -11.66
C PHE A 83 3.05 16.88 -13.12
N ASP A 84 3.38 16.01 -14.06
CA ASP A 84 3.04 16.18 -15.47
C ASP A 84 1.61 15.76 -15.80
N PHE A 85 0.93 15.01 -14.91
CA PHE A 85 -0.47 14.66 -15.12
C PHE A 85 -1.37 15.88 -14.95
N LYS A 86 -2.35 16.03 -15.83
CA LYS A 86 -3.33 17.12 -15.76
C LYS A 86 -4.22 17.00 -14.54
N GLU A 87 -4.80 15.83 -14.35
CA GLU A 87 -5.66 15.53 -13.20
C GLU A 87 -4.94 14.57 -12.25
N LYS A 88 -4.75 14.97 -11.00
CA LYS A 88 -3.94 14.21 -10.05
C LYS A 88 -4.30 14.48 -8.60
N ALA A 89 -4.03 13.51 -7.73
CA ALA A 89 -4.13 13.66 -6.29
C ALA A 89 -3.11 12.81 -5.54
N PHE A 90 -2.61 13.35 -4.43
CA PHE A 90 -1.95 12.59 -3.38
C PHE A 90 -2.95 12.25 -2.27
N VAL A 91 -2.85 11.03 -1.73
CA VAL A 91 -3.64 10.58 -0.58
C VAL A 91 -2.70 9.99 0.47
N SER A 92 -2.97 10.29 1.72
CA SER A 92 -2.25 9.72 2.87
C SER A 92 -3.11 9.79 4.13
N ALA A 93 -3.01 8.77 4.97
CA ALA A 93 -3.55 8.79 6.33
C ALA A 93 -2.67 9.61 7.28
N THR A 94 -1.37 9.69 6.99
CA THR A 94 -0.35 10.40 7.77
C THR A 94 0.42 11.38 6.88
N PRO A 95 -0.24 12.45 6.37
CA PRO A 95 0.36 13.32 5.37
C PRO A 95 1.55 14.10 5.96
N LEU A 96 2.64 14.11 5.22
CA LEU A 96 3.78 14.98 5.48
C LEU A 96 3.48 16.41 5.00
N GLU A 97 4.18 17.38 5.56
CA GLU A 97 4.13 18.73 5.02
C GLU A 97 4.75 18.74 3.61
N MET A 98 3.96 19.21 2.67
CA MET A 98 4.39 19.30 1.28
C MET A 98 5.02 20.67 1.04
N SER A 99 6.35 20.74 1.05
CA SER A 99 7.13 21.97 0.95
C SER A 99 7.62 22.29 -0.48
N ARG A 100 7.28 21.45 -1.47
CA ARG A 100 7.72 21.72 -2.85
C ARG A 100 6.92 22.87 -3.47
N PRO A 101 7.58 23.87 -4.11
CA PRO A 101 6.91 24.97 -4.79
C PRO A 101 5.87 24.51 -5.83
N ALA A 102 6.10 23.39 -6.50
CA ALA A 102 5.20 22.81 -7.50
C ALA A 102 3.75 22.57 -7.00
N PHE A 103 3.54 22.39 -5.68
CA PHE A 103 2.19 22.27 -5.15
C PHE A 103 1.43 23.60 -5.19
N GLU A 104 2.10 24.69 -4.86
CA GLU A 104 1.53 26.05 -4.90
C GLU A 104 1.37 26.52 -6.36
N GLU A 105 2.41 26.35 -7.19
CA GLU A 105 2.43 26.74 -8.59
C GLU A 105 1.33 26.06 -9.41
N GLN A 106 1.00 24.80 -9.08
CA GLN A 106 -0.05 24.03 -9.75
C GLN A 106 -1.41 24.10 -9.05
N GLY A 107 -1.55 24.92 -8.01
CA GLY A 107 -2.82 25.19 -7.36
C GLY A 107 -3.41 24.00 -6.60
N PHE A 108 -2.58 23.15 -6.00
CA PHE A 108 -3.07 22.02 -5.21
C PHE A 108 -3.92 22.47 -4.03
N ARG A 109 -5.03 21.77 -3.81
CA ARG A 109 -5.91 21.97 -2.65
C ARG A 109 -5.68 20.87 -1.62
N LYS A 110 -5.53 21.27 -0.35
CA LYS A 110 -5.42 20.33 0.76
C LYS A 110 -6.82 20.06 1.33
N LEU A 111 -7.26 18.81 1.26
CA LEU A 111 -8.50 18.34 1.88
C LEU A 111 -8.14 17.46 3.07
N LYS A 112 -8.69 17.76 4.24
CA LYS A 112 -8.54 16.94 5.44
C LYS A 112 -9.90 16.29 5.76
N ILE A 113 -9.94 14.96 5.68
CA ILE A 113 -11.08 14.16 6.12
C ILE A 113 -10.84 13.78 7.57
N VAL A 114 -11.73 14.21 8.46
CA VAL A 114 -11.65 13.89 9.88
C VAL A 114 -12.81 12.95 10.21
N PRO A 115 -12.57 11.74 10.74
CA PRO A 115 -13.64 10.86 11.16
C PRO A 115 -14.41 11.49 12.32
N GLN A 116 -15.72 11.27 12.38
CA GLN A 116 -16.58 11.75 13.47
C GLN A 116 -16.31 10.98 14.78
N TYR A 117 -15.87 9.73 14.67
CA TYR A 117 -15.57 8.89 15.82
C TYR A 117 -14.08 8.99 16.19
N ASP A 118 -13.80 9.13 17.47
CA ASP A 118 -12.44 9.16 18.00
C ASP A 118 -11.97 7.73 18.35
N TYR A 119 -11.36 7.05 17.38
CA TYR A 119 -10.83 5.70 17.52
C TYR A 119 -9.72 5.56 18.58
N ARG A 120 -9.11 6.66 19.02
CA ARG A 120 -8.10 6.63 20.08
C ARG A 120 -8.66 6.13 21.41
N LYS A 121 -9.97 6.21 21.62
CA LYS A 121 -10.65 5.68 22.81
C LYS A 121 -10.59 4.17 22.89
N ASP A 122 -10.38 3.48 21.76
CA ASP A 122 -10.32 2.03 21.68
C ASP A 122 -8.87 1.51 21.72
N LEU A 123 -7.88 2.40 21.83
CA LEU A 123 -6.47 2.03 21.89
C LEU A 123 -6.02 1.86 23.34
N HIS A 124 -5.49 0.68 23.64
CA HIS A 124 -4.83 0.37 24.88
C HIS A 124 -3.33 0.22 24.64
N LEU A 125 -2.52 1.15 25.16
CA LEU A 125 -1.08 1.05 25.11
C LEU A 125 -0.57 0.37 26.38
N ILE A 126 0.04 -0.81 26.24
CA ILE A 126 0.62 -1.56 27.33
C ILE A 126 2.15 -1.50 27.20
N VAL A 127 2.81 -0.95 28.20
CA VAL A 127 4.27 -0.95 28.31
C VAL A 127 4.66 -2.12 29.19
N THR A 128 5.43 -3.07 28.66
CA THR A 128 5.79 -4.30 29.36
C THR A 128 7.26 -4.64 29.19
N SER A 129 7.83 -5.31 30.20
CA SER A 129 9.15 -5.94 30.14
C SER A 129 9.09 -7.40 29.66
N SER A 130 7.89 -7.99 29.55
CA SER A 130 7.67 -9.37 29.10
C SER A 130 6.56 -9.41 28.06
N TYR A 131 6.95 -9.27 26.81
CA TYR A 131 6.05 -9.28 25.66
C TYR A 131 5.17 -10.55 25.60
N GLU A 132 5.79 -11.74 25.69
CA GLU A 132 5.08 -13.02 25.58
C GLU A 132 4.00 -13.18 26.65
N ARG A 133 4.32 -12.85 27.90
CA ARG A 133 3.37 -12.90 29.01
C ARG A 133 2.19 -11.97 28.77
N THR A 134 2.47 -10.73 28.36
CA THR A 134 1.44 -9.73 28.11
C THR A 134 0.52 -10.15 26.98
N VAL A 135 1.06 -10.69 25.88
CA VAL A 135 0.24 -11.17 24.76
C VAL A 135 -0.66 -12.34 25.20
N ARG A 136 -0.16 -13.26 26.03
CA ARG A 136 -1.00 -14.35 26.58
C ARG A 136 -2.14 -13.82 27.44
N GLU A 137 -1.85 -12.88 28.33
CA GLU A 137 -2.85 -12.28 29.23
C GLU A 137 -3.93 -11.54 28.40
N GLU A 138 -3.53 -10.75 27.40
CA GLU A 138 -4.45 -10.05 26.51
C GLU A 138 -5.25 -11.02 25.62
N PHE A 139 -4.63 -12.08 25.11
CA PHE A 139 -5.32 -13.10 24.35
C PHE A 139 -6.40 -13.79 25.20
N GLN A 140 -6.08 -14.15 26.45
CA GLN A 140 -7.06 -14.73 27.37
C GLN A 140 -8.23 -13.80 27.67
N ARG A 141 -7.96 -12.49 27.75
CA ARG A 141 -9.01 -11.47 27.92
C ARG A 141 -9.92 -11.37 26.70
N LEU A 142 -9.39 -11.63 25.51
CA LEU A 142 -10.09 -11.51 24.23
C LEU A 142 -10.60 -12.84 23.67
N LYS A 143 -10.43 -13.97 24.38
CA LYS A 143 -10.77 -15.32 23.88
C LYS A 143 -12.22 -15.49 23.41
N ASP A 144 -13.14 -14.75 24.02
CA ASP A 144 -14.56 -14.79 23.66
C ASP A 144 -14.93 -13.82 22.53
N SER A 145 -13.94 -13.09 21.99
CA SER A 145 -14.14 -12.22 20.84
C SER A 145 -14.31 -13.04 19.57
N PRO A 146 -15.20 -12.65 18.65
CA PRO A 146 -15.47 -13.42 17.43
C PRO A 146 -14.26 -13.51 16.49
N CYS A 147 -13.33 -12.57 16.60
CA CYS A 147 -12.08 -12.56 15.85
C CYS A 147 -11.01 -11.74 16.59
N VAL A 148 -9.81 -12.29 16.69
CA VAL A 148 -8.63 -11.60 17.21
C VAL A 148 -7.57 -11.56 16.10
N CYS A 149 -7.10 -10.35 15.74
CA CYS A 149 -6.03 -10.17 14.79
C CYS A 149 -4.75 -9.72 15.50
N ILE A 150 -3.67 -10.46 15.33
CA ILE A 150 -2.36 -10.17 15.92
C ILE A 150 -1.37 -9.84 14.81
N PHE A 151 -0.72 -8.68 14.91
CA PHE A 151 0.28 -8.22 13.95
C PHE A 151 1.67 -8.26 14.56
N LEU A 152 2.55 -9.07 13.99
CA LEU A 152 3.95 -9.21 14.39
C LEU A 152 4.86 -9.03 13.19
N ASN A 153 5.97 -8.34 13.38
CA ASN A 153 6.99 -8.18 12.34
C ASN A 153 8.03 -9.34 12.37
N SER A 154 7.57 -10.55 12.66
CA SER A 154 8.42 -11.75 12.72
C SER A 154 7.56 -13.00 12.46
N VAL A 155 7.85 -13.70 11.36
CA VAL A 155 7.17 -14.96 11.03
C VAL A 155 7.47 -16.04 12.08
N THR A 156 8.72 -16.12 12.56
CA THR A 156 9.12 -17.05 13.63
C THR A 156 8.36 -16.73 14.92
N GLY A 157 8.28 -15.45 15.31
CA GLY A 157 7.55 -15.04 16.49
C GLY A 157 6.04 -15.32 16.39
N ILE A 158 5.45 -15.21 15.18
CA ILE A 158 4.04 -15.62 14.98
C ILE A 158 3.89 -17.11 15.21
N ASN A 159 4.76 -17.96 14.68
CA ASN A 159 4.71 -19.40 14.83
C ASN A 159 4.89 -19.81 16.31
N GLU A 160 5.86 -19.23 16.99
CA GLU A 160 6.08 -19.44 18.43
C GLU A 160 4.87 -19.05 19.25
N LEU A 161 4.21 -17.94 18.92
CA LEU A 161 3.00 -17.50 19.60
C LEU A 161 1.84 -18.46 19.38
N VAL A 162 1.57 -18.89 18.14
CA VAL A 162 0.51 -19.84 17.79
C VAL A 162 0.71 -21.16 18.56
N ASN A 163 1.92 -21.70 18.54
CA ASN A 163 2.27 -22.94 19.26
C ASN A 163 2.11 -22.76 20.78
N SER A 164 2.56 -21.64 21.32
CA SER A 164 2.50 -21.36 22.76
C SER A 164 1.09 -21.14 23.29
N LEU A 165 0.17 -20.75 22.44
CA LEU A 165 -1.26 -20.58 22.75
C LEU A 165 -2.11 -21.77 22.31
N HIS A 166 -1.52 -22.80 21.70
CA HIS A 166 -2.19 -24.01 21.19
C HIS A 166 -3.29 -23.68 20.16
N LEU A 167 -2.98 -22.79 19.21
CA LEU A 167 -3.95 -22.28 18.24
C LEU A 167 -3.75 -22.84 16.81
N GLU A 168 -2.98 -23.92 16.63
CA GLU A 168 -2.58 -24.46 15.34
C GLU A 168 -3.80 -24.82 14.45
N GLY A 169 -4.90 -25.28 15.07
CA GLY A 169 -6.14 -25.60 14.35
C GLY A 169 -7.13 -24.44 14.19
N GLU A 170 -6.95 -23.36 14.93
CA GLU A 170 -7.92 -22.26 15.03
C GLU A 170 -7.42 -20.95 14.41
N SER A 171 -6.12 -20.87 14.12
CA SER A 171 -5.48 -19.67 13.59
C SER A 171 -5.21 -19.75 12.09
N ARG A 172 -5.09 -18.57 11.48
CA ARG A 172 -4.59 -18.41 10.11
C ARG A 172 -3.43 -17.43 10.11
N ILE A 173 -2.30 -17.87 9.56
CA ILE A 173 -1.09 -17.04 9.44
C ILE A 173 -1.00 -16.48 8.03
N PHE A 174 -0.85 -15.15 7.92
CA PHE A 174 -0.63 -14.45 6.68
C PHE A 174 0.81 -13.92 6.67
N CYS A 175 1.64 -14.44 5.78
CA CYS A 175 3.03 -14.01 5.60
C CYS A 175 3.42 -14.05 4.12
N SER A 176 4.61 -13.56 3.78
CA SER A 176 5.16 -13.66 2.43
C SER A 176 5.46 -15.13 2.06
N GLU A 177 5.58 -15.42 0.75
CA GLU A 177 5.96 -16.76 0.25
C GLU A 177 7.30 -17.23 0.86
N GLU A 178 8.28 -16.34 1.02
CA GLU A 178 9.54 -16.64 1.69
C GLU A 178 9.35 -16.95 3.19
N GLY A 179 8.32 -16.35 3.81
CA GLY A 179 7.94 -16.59 5.21
C GLY A 179 7.35 -17.97 5.44
N VAL A 180 6.63 -18.53 4.47
CA VAL A 180 5.97 -19.85 4.58
C VAL A 180 7.00 -20.95 4.89
N GLY A 181 8.20 -20.88 4.33
CA GLY A 181 9.30 -21.82 4.60
C GLY A 181 9.79 -21.81 6.06
N LYS A 182 9.46 -20.79 6.85
CA LYS A 182 9.82 -20.64 8.27
C LYS A 182 8.73 -21.11 9.24
N LEU A 183 7.57 -21.51 8.72
CA LEU A 183 6.41 -22.00 9.48
C LEU A 183 6.44 -23.53 9.69
N LYS A 184 7.61 -24.11 9.84
CA LYS A 184 7.77 -25.56 10.07
C LYS A 184 7.90 -25.87 11.54
#